data_4fe78a81f11a9b761209f5d5dc8da737
#
_entry.id   4fe78a81f11a9b761209f5d5dc8da737
#
_cell.length_a   1.000
_cell.length_b   1.000
_cell.length_c   1.000
_cell.angle_alpha   90.00
_cell.angle_beta   90.00
_cell.angle_gamma   90.00
#
_symmetry.space_group_name_H-M   'P 1'
#
loop_
_entity.id
_entity.type
_entity.pdbx_description
1 polymer ?
#
loop_
_entity_poly.entity_id
_entity_poly.type
_entity_poly.pdbx_seq_one_letter_code
_entity_poly.pdbx_strand_id
1 'polypeptide(L)'
;MCGIFGVIANNDNVKDQIFDGLRRLEYRGYDSSGIATINNDQINCIKSQGNLDQLQKKLINEKLLGNVGIGHTRWATHGVPNEANAHPHITDEVAVVHNGIIENFSILKNQISETGINFKSETDTEAIAHLITLYLKSGMESYEAIRATTEDIKGSYALAIIVRSEPNKLYAVRKGSPLAIGSVSYTHLTLPTNREV
;
A
#
# COMPACT_ATOMS: atom_id res chain seq x y z
N MET A 1 1.53 14.67 5.68
CA MET A 1 1.89 13.94 4.44
C MET A 1 2.30 12.53 4.83
N CYS A 2 1.80 11.53 4.12
CA CYS A 2 2.04 10.12 4.44
C CYS A 2 3.35 9.60 3.83
N GLY A 3 3.86 8.46 4.32
CA GLY A 3 5.03 7.78 3.77
C GLY A 3 4.65 6.44 3.14
N ILE A 4 5.12 6.18 1.92
CA ILE A 4 5.02 4.87 1.24
C ILE A 4 6.42 4.27 1.16
N PHE A 5 6.52 2.96 1.42
CA PHE A 5 7.72 2.19 1.18
C PHE A 5 7.35 0.81 0.62
N GLY A 6 8.05 0.36 -0.41
CA GLY A 6 7.84 -0.95 -1.02
C GLY A 6 9.18 -1.60 -1.35
N VAL A 7 9.27 -2.92 -1.21
CA VAL A 7 10.50 -3.70 -1.44
C VAL A 7 10.17 -4.99 -2.15
N ILE A 8 11.05 -5.36 -3.08
CA ILE A 8 11.19 -6.73 -3.60
C ILE A 8 12.62 -7.16 -3.30
N ALA A 9 12.79 -8.33 -2.69
CA ALA A 9 14.09 -8.96 -2.44
C ALA A 9 14.12 -10.38 -2.99
N ASN A 10 15.29 -10.84 -3.41
CA ASN A 10 15.40 -12.12 -4.12
C ASN A 10 15.21 -13.35 -3.23
N ASN A 11 15.46 -13.34 -1.97
CA ASN A 11 15.26 -14.48 -1.05
C ASN A 11 15.15 -14.06 0.41
N ASP A 12 15.03 -12.77 0.69
CA ASP A 12 15.01 -12.23 2.04
C ASP A 12 13.59 -11.84 2.45
N ASN A 13 13.30 -11.97 3.73
CA ASN A 13 12.10 -11.40 4.30
C ASN A 13 12.19 -9.88 4.32
N VAL A 14 11.27 -9.22 3.61
CA VAL A 14 11.30 -7.75 3.43
C VAL A 14 10.71 -6.96 4.59
N LYS A 15 10.14 -7.63 5.60
CA LYS A 15 9.46 -6.98 6.73
C LYS A 15 10.33 -5.92 7.40
N ASP A 16 11.57 -6.28 7.77
CA ASP A 16 12.45 -5.38 8.51
C ASP A 16 12.95 -4.24 7.63
N GLN A 17 13.22 -4.50 6.35
CA GLN A 17 13.58 -3.46 5.37
C GLN A 17 12.45 -2.45 5.18
N ILE A 18 11.19 -2.92 5.10
CA ILE A 18 10.02 -2.03 4.99
C ILE A 18 9.86 -1.22 6.29
N PHE A 19 9.97 -1.87 7.45
CA PHE A 19 9.85 -1.19 8.73
C PHE A 19 10.90 -0.09 8.90
N ASP A 20 12.17 -0.37 8.55
CA ASP A 20 13.25 0.62 8.58
C ASP A 20 13.02 1.77 7.59
N GLY A 21 12.47 1.46 6.40
CA GLY A 21 12.06 2.48 5.44
C GLY A 21 10.95 3.39 5.97
N LEU A 22 9.93 2.80 6.61
CA LEU A 22 8.84 3.55 7.24
C LEU A 22 9.34 4.41 8.40
N ARG A 23 10.29 3.92 9.20
CA ARG A 23 10.90 4.69 10.30
C ARG A 23 11.55 5.97 9.80
N ARG A 24 12.21 5.94 8.64
CA ARG A 24 12.78 7.13 8.00
C ARG A 24 11.72 8.10 7.47
N LEU A 25 10.50 7.63 7.26
CA LEU A 25 9.37 8.42 6.77
C LEU A 25 8.36 8.82 7.87
N GLU A 26 8.58 8.41 9.13
CA GLU A 26 7.63 8.61 10.23
C GLU A 26 7.34 10.10 10.50
N TYR A 27 8.33 10.98 10.26
CA TYR A 27 8.11 12.42 10.36
C TYR A 27 7.01 12.96 9.42
N ARG A 28 6.59 12.15 8.43
CA ARG A 28 5.50 12.45 7.49
C ARG A 28 4.13 12.01 7.98
N GLY A 29 4.06 11.03 8.90
CA GLY A 29 2.80 10.52 9.41
C GLY A 29 3.04 9.53 10.55
N TYR A 30 2.25 9.65 11.62
CA TYR A 30 2.41 8.86 12.84
C TYR A 30 1.08 8.52 13.54
N ASP A 31 -0.06 8.67 12.85
CA ASP A 31 -1.36 8.37 13.45
C ASP A 31 -1.77 6.91 13.28
N SER A 32 -1.26 6.27 12.24
CA SER A 32 -1.41 4.84 12.00
C SER A 32 -0.39 4.36 10.98
N SER A 33 -0.11 3.07 10.99
CA SER A 33 0.86 2.47 10.09
C SER A 33 0.54 1.00 9.84
N GLY A 34 1.15 0.43 8.80
CA GLY A 34 1.01 -1.00 8.52
C GLY A 34 1.92 -1.48 7.40
N ILE A 35 2.06 -2.78 7.35
CA ILE A 35 2.87 -3.51 6.36
C ILE A 35 2.05 -4.68 5.84
N ALA A 36 2.07 -4.89 4.52
CA ALA A 36 1.57 -6.10 3.88
C ALA A 36 2.68 -6.78 3.08
N THR A 37 2.68 -8.10 3.10
CA THR A 37 3.60 -8.95 2.32
C THR A 37 2.84 -10.08 1.66
N ILE A 38 3.45 -10.71 0.65
CA ILE A 38 2.95 -11.95 0.05
C ILE A 38 3.86 -13.10 0.47
N ASN A 39 3.24 -14.16 1.01
CA ASN A 39 3.92 -15.40 1.34
C ASN A 39 2.97 -16.58 1.11
N ASN A 40 3.45 -17.63 0.40
CA ASN A 40 2.67 -18.82 0.07
C ASN A 40 1.27 -18.49 -0.52
N ASP A 41 1.26 -17.63 -1.55
CA ASP A 41 0.05 -17.18 -2.25
C ASP A 41 -1.01 -16.53 -1.34
N GLN A 42 -0.58 -15.99 -0.21
CA GLN A 42 -1.43 -15.25 0.71
C GLN A 42 -0.88 -13.86 0.98
N ILE A 43 -1.79 -12.89 1.04
CA ILE A 43 -1.47 -11.54 1.49
C ILE A 43 -1.62 -11.51 3.00
N ASN A 44 -0.51 -11.24 3.70
CA ASN A 44 -0.49 -11.05 5.15
C ASN A 44 -0.32 -9.56 5.44
N CYS A 45 -1.08 -9.03 6.38
CA CYS A 45 -1.06 -7.61 6.71
C CYS A 45 -1.14 -7.39 8.21
N ILE A 46 -0.23 -6.58 8.73
CA ILE A 46 -0.24 -6.12 10.13
C ILE A 46 -0.37 -4.61 10.13
N LYS A 47 -1.38 -4.12 10.85
CA LYS A 47 -1.69 -2.70 10.98
C LYS A 47 -1.74 -2.28 12.44
N SER A 48 -1.45 -1.02 12.70
CA SER A 48 -1.53 -0.45 14.03
C SER A 48 -2.00 1.00 13.98
N GLN A 49 -2.83 1.37 14.93
CA GLN A 49 -3.09 2.76 15.28
C GLN A 49 -1.90 3.30 16.08
N GLY A 50 -1.60 4.60 15.93
CA GLY A 50 -0.50 5.29 16.60
C GLY A 50 0.80 5.21 15.81
N ASN A 51 1.90 5.59 16.48
CA ASN A 51 3.22 5.65 15.89
C ASN A 51 3.81 4.26 15.55
N LEU A 52 4.95 4.24 14.88
CA LEU A 52 5.62 3.01 14.46
C LEU A 52 6.02 2.08 15.63
N ASP A 53 6.19 2.58 16.83
CA ASP A 53 6.48 1.74 17.99
C ASP A 53 5.34 0.76 18.30
N GLN A 54 4.07 1.17 18.01
CA GLN A 54 2.92 0.28 18.18
C GLN A 54 2.92 -0.82 17.10
N LEU A 55 3.24 -0.47 15.85
CA LEU A 55 3.41 -1.46 14.80
C LEU A 55 4.55 -2.42 15.12
N GLN A 56 5.69 -1.93 15.64
CA GLN A 56 6.84 -2.75 16.00
C GLN A 56 6.47 -3.81 17.04
N LYS A 57 5.70 -3.45 18.07
CA LYS A 57 5.22 -4.40 19.08
C LYS A 57 4.41 -5.54 18.47
N LYS A 58 3.56 -5.26 17.49
CA LYS A 58 2.80 -6.29 16.77
C LYS A 58 3.72 -7.15 15.90
N LEU A 59 4.65 -6.54 15.15
CA LEU A 59 5.59 -7.25 14.29
C LEU A 59 6.54 -8.19 15.01
N ILE A 60 6.80 -7.98 16.30
CA ILE A 60 7.59 -8.88 17.15
C ILE A 60 6.78 -10.16 17.47
N ASN A 61 5.49 -10.02 17.72
CA ASN A 61 4.62 -11.11 18.16
C ASN A 61 3.99 -11.88 16.99
N GLU A 62 3.91 -11.29 15.82
CA GLU A 62 3.27 -11.85 14.63
C GLU A 62 4.30 -12.10 13.53
N LYS A 63 4.24 -13.28 12.91
CA LYS A 63 5.11 -13.61 11.78
C LYS A 63 4.58 -12.96 10.51
N LEU A 64 5.32 -11.99 10.00
CA LEU A 64 5.08 -11.40 8.68
C LEU A 64 6.24 -11.80 7.76
N LEU A 65 6.03 -12.78 6.90
CA LEU A 65 7.02 -13.33 5.98
C LEU A 65 6.69 -12.91 4.55
N GLY A 66 7.70 -12.92 3.67
CA GLY A 66 7.56 -12.66 2.26
C GLY A 66 8.77 -11.92 1.70
N ASN A 67 8.99 -12.07 0.39
CA ASN A 67 10.07 -11.43 -0.37
C ASN A 67 9.61 -10.19 -1.15
N VAL A 68 8.31 -9.90 -1.14
CA VAL A 68 7.72 -8.67 -1.66
C VAL A 68 6.77 -8.10 -0.62
N GLY A 69 6.76 -6.79 -0.49
CA GLY A 69 5.85 -6.15 0.44
C GLY A 69 5.80 -4.64 0.28
N ILE A 70 4.78 -4.06 0.89
CA ILE A 70 4.49 -2.62 0.92
C ILE A 70 4.15 -2.18 2.33
N GLY A 71 4.51 -0.96 2.66
CA GLY A 71 4.20 -0.37 3.96
C GLY A 71 3.85 1.11 3.85
N HIS A 72 3.21 1.60 4.89
CA HIS A 72 2.69 2.96 4.93
C HIS A 72 2.72 3.55 6.34
N THR A 73 3.05 4.84 6.43
CA THR A 73 2.79 5.68 7.62
C THR A 73 1.77 6.75 7.24
N ARG A 74 0.69 6.84 8.02
CA ARG A 74 -0.45 7.69 7.72
C ARG A 74 -0.43 8.97 8.55
N TRP A 75 -0.84 10.05 7.89
CA TRP A 75 -1.33 11.27 8.52
C TRP A 75 -2.77 11.44 8.08
N ALA A 76 -3.73 11.21 8.98
CA ALA A 76 -5.15 11.23 8.66
C ALA A 76 -5.58 12.61 8.18
N THR A 77 -6.07 12.68 6.95
CA THR A 77 -6.80 13.83 6.41
C THR A 77 -8.29 13.55 6.32
N HIS A 78 -8.67 12.27 6.18
CA HIS A 78 -10.04 11.77 6.11
C HIS A 78 -10.17 10.48 6.92
N GLY A 79 -11.26 10.33 7.66
CA GLY A 79 -11.50 9.19 8.55
C GLY A 79 -10.67 9.22 9.83
N VAL A 80 -11.22 8.68 10.90
CA VAL A 80 -10.55 8.65 12.20
C VAL A 80 -9.28 7.77 12.18
N PRO A 81 -8.26 8.12 12.98
CA PRO A 81 -7.10 7.24 13.15
C PRO A 81 -7.52 5.95 13.87
N ASN A 82 -7.62 4.86 13.13
CA ASN A 82 -7.89 3.52 13.64
C ASN A 82 -7.27 2.47 12.70
N GLU A 83 -7.29 1.20 13.09
CA GLU A 83 -6.72 0.12 12.27
C GLU A 83 -7.51 -0.14 10.98
N ALA A 84 -8.82 0.09 10.96
CA ALA A 84 -9.62 -0.09 9.76
C ALA A 84 -9.20 0.89 8.66
N ASN A 85 -8.93 2.15 9.04
CA ASN A 85 -8.51 3.22 8.16
C ASN A 85 -7.00 3.25 7.90
N ALA A 86 -6.20 2.45 8.63
CA ALA A 86 -4.76 2.33 8.38
C ALA A 86 -4.50 1.58 7.07
N HIS A 87 -3.43 1.99 6.36
CA HIS A 87 -2.91 1.27 5.20
C HIS A 87 -1.94 0.16 5.62
N PRO A 88 -1.74 -0.86 4.78
CA PRO A 88 -2.37 -1.12 3.49
C PRO A 88 -3.85 -1.50 3.57
N HIS A 89 -4.62 -1.19 2.51
CA HIS A 89 -5.94 -1.78 2.29
C HIS A 89 -5.78 -3.06 1.49
N ILE A 90 -6.44 -4.12 1.95
CA ILE A 90 -6.29 -5.47 1.39
C ILE A 90 -7.63 -6.04 0.96
N THR A 91 -7.59 -6.82 -0.09
CA THR A 91 -8.61 -7.79 -0.50
C THR A 91 -7.99 -9.18 -0.55
N ASP A 92 -8.72 -10.17 -1.01
CA ASP A 92 -8.17 -11.52 -1.24
C ASP A 92 -7.12 -11.54 -2.37
N GLU A 93 -7.13 -10.54 -3.28
CA GLU A 93 -6.30 -10.51 -4.48
C GLU A 93 -5.16 -9.48 -4.42
N VAL A 94 -5.35 -8.37 -3.72
CA VAL A 94 -4.39 -7.27 -3.73
C VAL A 94 -4.19 -6.62 -2.36
N ALA A 95 -3.01 -6.01 -2.16
CA ALA A 95 -2.80 -5.00 -1.14
C ALA A 95 -2.36 -3.68 -1.79
N VAL A 96 -2.89 -2.57 -1.30
CA VAL A 96 -2.68 -1.23 -1.84
C VAL A 96 -2.32 -0.26 -0.73
N VAL A 97 -1.29 0.55 -0.97
CA VAL A 97 -1.00 1.77 -0.21
C VAL A 97 -1.09 2.99 -1.12
N HIS A 98 -1.56 4.10 -0.58
CA HIS A 98 -1.90 5.29 -1.34
C HIS A 98 -1.49 6.55 -0.61
N ASN A 99 -0.87 7.47 -1.33
CA ASN A 99 -0.70 8.86 -0.95
C ASN A 99 -1.39 9.75 -1.98
N GLY A 100 -2.31 10.59 -1.55
CA GLY A 100 -3.06 11.48 -2.43
C GLY A 100 -4.53 11.55 -2.07
N ILE A 101 -5.36 11.92 -3.03
CA ILE A 101 -6.82 12.03 -2.88
C ILE A 101 -7.48 11.52 -4.16
N ILE A 102 -8.46 10.63 -3.99
CA ILE A 102 -9.34 10.16 -5.08
C ILE A 102 -10.62 10.99 -5.05
N GLU A 103 -10.69 11.97 -5.93
CA GLU A 103 -11.76 12.97 -5.96
C GLU A 103 -13.14 12.38 -6.24
N ASN A 104 -13.21 11.32 -7.03
CA ASN A 104 -14.46 10.63 -7.37
C ASN A 104 -14.78 9.45 -6.45
N PHE A 105 -14.18 9.39 -5.25
CA PHE A 105 -14.35 8.29 -4.29
C PHE A 105 -15.82 7.94 -4.01
N SER A 106 -16.67 8.94 -3.76
CA SER A 106 -18.09 8.71 -3.44
C SER A 106 -18.84 8.00 -4.57
N ILE A 107 -18.53 8.33 -5.82
CA ILE A 107 -19.12 7.70 -7.00
C ILE A 107 -18.66 6.24 -7.08
N LEU A 108 -17.36 6.02 -6.99
CA LEU A 108 -16.76 4.68 -7.02
C LEU A 108 -17.28 3.80 -5.89
N LYS A 109 -17.39 4.35 -4.69
CA LYS A 109 -17.93 3.63 -3.53
C LYS A 109 -19.35 3.13 -3.78
N ASN A 110 -20.23 3.97 -4.33
CA ASN A 110 -21.59 3.58 -4.65
C ASN A 110 -21.61 2.45 -5.69
N GLN A 111 -20.89 2.61 -6.81
CA GLN A 111 -20.79 1.60 -7.87
C GLN A 111 -20.27 0.26 -7.37
N ILE A 112 -19.22 0.28 -6.55
CA ILE A 112 -18.64 -0.94 -5.95
C ILE A 112 -19.63 -1.58 -4.98
N SER A 113 -20.35 -0.78 -4.17
CA SER A 113 -21.33 -1.30 -3.22
C SER A 113 -22.54 -1.97 -3.90
N GLU A 114 -22.92 -1.52 -5.10
CA GLU A 114 -23.96 -2.16 -5.93
C GLU A 114 -23.57 -3.59 -6.35
N THR A 115 -22.28 -3.93 -6.37
CA THR A 115 -21.81 -5.31 -6.61
C THR A 115 -21.89 -6.21 -5.38
N GLY A 116 -22.40 -5.72 -4.25
CA GLY A 116 -22.52 -6.44 -2.99
C GLY A 116 -21.29 -6.34 -2.08
N ILE A 117 -20.29 -5.54 -2.44
CA ILE A 117 -19.09 -5.33 -1.63
C ILE A 117 -19.37 -4.30 -0.54
N ASN A 118 -19.07 -4.67 0.72
CA ASN A 118 -19.16 -3.77 1.87
C ASN A 118 -17.80 -3.19 2.22
N PHE A 119 -17.71 -1.87 2.30
CA PHE A 119 -16.51 -1.18 2.74
C PHE A 119 -16.31 -1.33 4.26
N LYS A 120 -15.06 -1.59 4.66
CA LYS A 120 -14.66 -1.75 6.06
C LYS A 120 -14.00 -0.48 6.61
N SER A 121 -13.64 0.45 5.74
CA SER A 121 -12.98 1.71 6.10
C SER A 121 -13.71 2.93 5.53
N GLU A 122 -13.28 4.09 5.97
CA GLU A 122 -13.75 5.39 5.49
C GLU A 122 -12.80 5.99 4.44
N THR A 123 -11.76 5.25 4.03
CA THR A 123 -10.71 5.76 3.15
C THR A 123 -11.01 5.50 1.68
N ASP A 124 -10.60 6.43 0.85
CA ASP A 124 -10.69 6.32 -0.62
C ASP A 124 -9.81 5.20 -1.20
N THR A 125 -8.77 4.80 -0.49
CA THR A 125 -7.85 3.74 -0.90
C THR A 125 -8.51 2.37 -0.96
N GLU A 126 -9.50 2.10 -0.11
CA GLU A 126 -10.23 0.83 -0.15
C GLU A 126 -10.97 0.64 -1.47
N ALA A 127 -11.49 1.74 -2.07
CA ALA A 127 -12.11 1.67 -3.39
C ALA A 127 -11.10 1.24 -4.48
N ILE A 128 -9.85 1.69 -4.41
CA ILE A 128 -8.80 1.26 -5.35
C ILE A 128 -8.57 -0.25 -5.25
N ALA A 129 -8.44 -0.78 -4.02
CA ALA A 129 -8.23 -2.21 -3.82
C ALA A 129 -9.41 -3.05 -4.35
N HIS A 130 -10.64 -2.59 -4.14
CA HIS A 130 -11.82 -3.26 -4.68
C HIS A 130 -11.93 -3.18 -6.19
N LEU A 131 -11.64 -2.04 -6.82
CA LEU A 131 -11.66 -1.90 -8.29
C LEU A 131 -10.67 -2.84 -8.95
N ILE A 132 -9.42 -2.87 -8.49
CA ILE A 132 -8.41 -3.81 -9.01
C ILE A 132 -8.91 -5.25 -8.87
N THR A 133 -9.47 -5.60 -7.71
CA THR A 133 -10.01 -6.93 -7.45
C THR A 133 -11.17 -7.29 -8.40
N LEU A 134 -12.07 -6.36 -8.67
CA LEU A 134 -13.17 -6.56 -9.61
C LEU A 134 -12.66 -6.81 -11.03
N TYR A 135 -11.69 -6.04 -11.48
CA TYR A 135 -11.06 -6.24 -12.79
C TYR A 135 -10.30 -7.58 -12.89
N LEU A 136 -9.57 -7.97 -11.86
CA LEU A 136 -8.91 -9.27 -11.81
C LEU A 136 -9.94 -10.42 -11.87
N LYS A 137 -11.05 -10.31 -11.12
CA LYS A 137 -12.14 -11.30 -11.14
C LYS A 137 -12.92 -11.34 -12.46
N SER A 138 -12.88 -10.28 -13.25
CA SER A 138 -13.42 -10.27 -14.62
C SER A 138 -12.51 -10.96 -15.64
N GLY A 139 -11.33 -11.42 -15.22
CA GLY A 139 -10.36 -12.14 -16.05
C GLY A 139 -9.26 -11.25 -16.65
N MET A 140 -9.13 -10.01 -16.22
CA MET A 140 -8.01 -9.16 -16.66
C MET A 140 -6.70 -9.60 -16.00
N GLU A 141 -5.61 -9.50 -16.74
CA GLU A 141 -4.26 -9.62 -16.19
C GLU A 141 -3.95 -8.46 -15.24
N SER A 142 -3.04 -8.67 -14.28
CA SER A 142 -2.75 -7.70 -13.21
C SER A 142 -2.40 -6.31 -13.72
N TYR A 143 -1.54 -6.22 -14.74
CA TYR A 143 -1.18 -4.93 -15.34
C TYR A 143 -2.39 -4.20 -15.92
N GLU A 144 -3.23 -4.91 -16.68
CA GLU A 144 -4.43 -4.33 -17.31
C GLU A 144 -5.48 -3.94 -16.27
N ALA A 145 -5.67 -4.75 -15.21
CA ALA A 145 -6.57 -4.43 -14.10
C ALA A 145 -6.15 -3.15 -13.36
N ILE A 146 -4.85 -3.00 -13.10
CA ILE A 146 -4.29 -1.79 -12.49
C ILE A 146 -4.44 -0.60 -13.44
N ARG A 147 -4.14 -0.76 -14.73
CA ARG A 147 -4.28 0.28 -15.74
C ARG A 147 -5.73 0.76 -15.85
N ALA A 148 -6.70 -0.15 -15.98
CA ALA A 148 -8.12 0.17 -16.02
C ALA A 148 -8.55 0.94 -14.76
N THR A 149 -8.10 0.51 -13.58
CA THR A 149 -8.34 1.23 -12.33
C THR A 149 -7.81 2.67 -12.39
N THR A 150 -6.64 2.90 -13.00
CA THR A 150 -6.08 4.27 -13.13
C THR A 150 -6.85 5.16 -14.12
N GLU A 151 -7.60 4.58 -15.03
CA GLU A 151 -8.50 5.31 -15.94
C GLU A 151 -9.78 5.74 -15.22
N ASP A 152 -10.27 4.92 -14.27
CA ASP A 152 -11.48 5.20 -13.50
C ASP A 152 -11.28 6.21 -12.37
N ILE A 153 -10.13 6.16 -11.70
CA ILE A 153 -9.86 7.06 -10.57
C ILE A 153 -9.45 8.46 -11.03
N LYS A 154 -10.01 9.48 -10.36
CA LYS A 154 -9.69 10.89 -10.61
C LYS A 154 -8.98 11.48 -9.40
N GLY A 155 -8.02 12.39 -9.66
CA GLY A 155 -7.28 13.06 -8.62
C GLY A 155 -5.77 12.93 -8.77
N SER A 156 -5.05 13.18 -7.66
CA SER A 156 -3.59 13.09 -7.56
C SER A 156 -3.23 11.96 -6.61
N TYR A 157 -2.37 11.04 -7.06
CA TYR A 157 -2.04 9.85 -6.28
C TYR A 157 -0.65 9.31 -6.57
N ALA A 158 -0.10 8.63 -5.57
CA ALA A 158 0.99 7.68 -5.67
C ALA A 158 0.56 6.37 -5.00
N LEU A 159 0.67 5.26 -5.72
CA LEU A 159 0.26 3.93 -5.28
C LEU A 159 1.45 2.98 -5.28
N ALA A 160 1.50 2.10 -4.28
CA ALA A 160 2.25 0.86 -4.38
C ALA A 160 1.27 -0.31 -4.16
N ILE A 161 1.37 -1.32 -5.04
CA ILE A 161 0.40 -2.41 -5.13
C ILE A 161 1.15 -3.72 -5.24
N ILE A 162 0.72 -4.71 -4.47
CA ILE A 162 1.14 -6.10 -4.63
C ILE A 162 -0.08 -6.95 -4.95
N VAL A 163 0.08 -7.91 -5.88
CA VAL A 163 -1.00 -8.78 -6.37
C VAL A 163 -0.68 -10.20 -6.00
N ARG A 164 -1.62 -10.90 -5.37
CA ARG A 164 -1.45 -12.26 -4.82
C ARG A 164 -0.92 -13.27 -5.84
N SER A 165 -1.45 -13.23 -7.06
CA SER A 165 -1.03 -14.13 -8.15
C SER A 165 0.36 -13.83 -8.71
N GLU A 166 1.00 -12.73 -8.31
CA GLU A 166 2.31 -12.30 -8.80
C GLU A 166 3.26 -11.96 -7.64
N PRO A 167 3.67 -12.96 -6.84
CA PRO A 167 4.41 -12.77 -5.60
C PRO A 167 5.83 -12.19 -5.78
N ASN A 168 6.29 -12.03 -7.02
CA ASN A 168 7.60 -11.46 -7.35
C ASN A 168 7.50 -10.10 -8.06
N LYS A 169 6.32 -9.46 -8.02
CA LYS A 169 6.11 -8.15 -8.63
C LYS A 169 5.58 -7.14 -7.62
N LEU A 170 6.03 -5.91 -7.78
CA LEU A 170 5.50 -4.73 -7.10
C LEU A 170 5.15 -3.71 -8.17
N TYR A 171 3.92 -3.25 -8.16
CA TYR A 171 3.44 -2.23 -9.06
C TYR A 171 3.51 -0.86 -8.39
N ALA A 172 4.03 0.11 -9.12
CA ALA A 172 4.15 1.49 -8.69
C ALA A 172 3.48 2.40 -9.71
N VAL A 173 2.51 3.19 -9.26
CA VAL A 173 1.74 4.09 -10.12
C VAL A 173 1.73 5.48 -9.52
N ARG A 174 1.87 6.51 -10.37
CA ARG A 174 1.76 7.88 -9.90
C ARG A 174 1.04 8.79 -10.88
N LYS A 175 0.30 9.75 -10.35
CA LYS A 175 -0.29 10.87 -11.08
C LYS A 175 -0.31 12.09 -10.16
N GLY A 176 0.52 13.09 -10.43
CA GLY A 176 0.59 14.30 -9.63
C GLY A 176 1.40 14.21 -8.32
N SER A 177 1.37 13.06 -7.63
CA SER A 177 2.10 12.85 -6.39
C SER A 177 3.51 12.28 -6.63
N PRO A 178 4.53 12.63 -5.80
CA PRO A 178 5.88 12.13 -5.98
C PRO A 178 5.98 10.64 -5.62
N LEU A 179 6.73 9.89 -6.43
CA LEU A 179 7.12 8.50 -6.18
C LEU A 179 8.48 8.26 -6.80
N ALA A 180 9.40 7.67 -6.04
CA ALA A 180 10.74 7.30 -6.50
C ALA A 180 10.91 5.78 -6.51
N ILE A 181 11.60 5.26 -7.51
CA ILE A 181 11.95 3.85 -7.64
C ILE A 181 13.47 3.77 -7.68
N GLY A 182 14.05 2.88 -6.87
CA GLY A 182 15.48 2.58 -6.86
C GLY A 182 15.72 1.09 -7.10
N SER A 183 16.78 0.77 -7.83
CA SER A 183 17.29 -0.60 -7.94
C SER A 183 18.66 -0.65 -7.28
N VAL A 184 18.90 -1.65 -6.44
CA VAL A 184 20.15 -1.82 -5.70
C VAL A 184 20.72 -3.18 -5.99
N SER A 185 21.96 -3.21 -6.46
CA SER A 185 22.71 -4.44 -6.64
C SER A 185 23.53 -4.87 -5.40
N TYR A 186 23.50 -4.06 -4.33
CA TYR A 186 24.21 -4.31 -3.06
C TYR A 186 23.33 -3.99 -1.85
N THR A 187 23.62 -4.63 -0.72
CA THR A 187 22.84 -4.63 0.52
C THR A 187 22.82 -3.32 1.32
N HIS A 188 23.34 -2.21 0.78
CA HIS A 188 23.35 -0.91 1.44
C HIS A 188 22.73 0.15 0.54
N LEU A 189 21.52 0.59 0.90
CA LEU A 189 20.84 1.75 0.31
C LEU A 189 21.47 3.04 0.84
N THR A 190 22.34 3.65 0.06
CA THR A 190 22.58 5.08 0.17
C THR A 190 21.60 5.79 -0.77
N LEU A 191 20.57 6.42 -0.22
CA LEU A 191 19.70 7.30 -0.99
C LEU A 191 20.54 8.48 -1.50
N PRO A 192 20.56 8.80 -2.81
CA PRO A 192 21.11 10.05 -3.26
C PRO A 192 20.28 11.18 -2.64
N THR A 193 20.91 11.99 -1.80
CA THR A 193 20.35 13.26 -1.36
C THR A 193 20.46 14.23 -2.53
N ASN A 194 19.44 14.29 -3.38
CA ASN A 194 19.30 15.43 -4.28
C ASN A 194 18.96 16.65 -3.43
N ARG A 195 19.97 17.43 -3.08
CA ARG A 195 19.82 18.85 -2.79
C ARG A 195 19.69 19.55 -4.14
N GLU A 196 18.49 19.94 -4.50
CA GLU A 196 18.33 21.02 -5.46
C GLU A 196 18.53 22.33 -4.69
N VAL A 197 19.47 23.13 -5.21
CA VAL A 197 19.75 24.53 -4.83
C VAL A 197 18.72 25.42 -5.50
#